data_144c2f490a7efd8120f40045ca434a03
#
_entry.id   144c2f490a7efd8120f40045ca434a03
#
_cell.length_a   1.000
_cell.length_b   1.000
_cell.length_c   1.000
_cell.angle_alpha   90.00
_cell.angle_beta   90.00
_cell.angle_gamma   90.00
#
_symmetry.space_group_name_H-M   'P 1'
#
loop_
_entity.id
_entity.type
_entity.pdbx_description
1 polymer ?
#
loop_
_entity_poly.entity_id
_entity_poly.type
_entity_poly.pdbx_seq_one_letter_code
_entity_poly.pdbx_strand_id
1 'polypeptide(L)'
;MNEKAITQPKVNRQESTSQLSRRDFLKLGVTALSALAVLEIGGASLMFMKPRGLEGEFGGKVDAGAVDSFTPGSVVQFPDGRFFLIRSHDGGFLAVYQRCTHLGCSVTWEADEGRFFCPCHASSFDIHGNVENPPAPRALDTFPVTIEGGQVMVDTAKIQSRDSFSAEQ
;
A
#
# COMPACT_ATOMS: atom_id res chain seq x y z
N MET A 1 35.47 -84.22 37.39
CA MET A 1 35.17 -83.66 36.08
C MET A 1 34.05 -82.67 36.27
N ASN A 2 34.41 -81.39 36.24
CA ASN A 2 33.48 -80.27 36.56
C ASN A 2 33.01 -79.60 35.27
N GLU A 3 31.73 -79.83 34.95
CA GLU A 3 31.12 -79.22 33.79
C GLU A 3 30.51 -77.89 34.18
N LYS A 4 31.13 -76.77 33.73
CA LYS A 4 30.63 -75.43 33.92
C LYS A 4 29.49 -75.15 32.97
N ALA A 5 28.27 -75.05 33.51
CA ALA A 5 27.14 -74.55 32.77
C ALA A 5 27.36 -73.07 32.38
N ILE A 6 27.40 -72.81 31.09
CA ILE A 6 27.46 -71.44 30.53
C ILE A 6 26.04 -70.87 30.54
N THR A 7 25.77 -69.94 31.46
CA THR A 7 24.49 -69.20 31.49
C THR A 7 24.51 -68.10 30.44
N GLN A 8 23.70 -68.24 29.44
CA GLN A 8 23.50 -67.19 28.43
C GLN A 8 22.69 -66.02 29.00
N PRO A 9 23.07 -64.78 28.78
CA PRO A 9 22.25 -63.63 29.20
C PRO A 9 20.97 -63.52 28.37
N LYS A 10 19.83 -63.53 29.00
CA LYS A 10 18.51 -63.22 28.36
C LYS A 10 18.50 -61.76 27.98
N VAL A 11 18.65 -61.48 26.67
CA VAL A 11 18.38 -60.17 26.08
C VAL A 11 16.87 -59.94 26.07
N ASN A 12 16.42 -59.19 27.06
CA ASN A 12 15.04 -58.76 27.15
C ASN A 12 14.81 -57.58 26.18
N ARG A 13 14.55 -57.90 24.92
CA ARG A 13 14.15 -56.90 23.91
C ARG A 13 12.63 -56.63 24.07
N GLN A 14 12.30 -55.79 25.08
CA GLN A 14 10.98 -55.14 25.11
C GLN A 14 10.94 -54.10 23.98
N GLU A 15 10.60 -54.53 22.77
CA GLU A 15 10.08 -53.62 21.77
C GLU A 15 8.69 -53.19 22.21
N SER A 16 8.67 -52.07 22.92
CA SER A 16 7.44 -51.34 23.23
C SER A 16 6.92 -50.69 21.93
N THR A 17 6.30 -51.48 21.08
CA THR A 17 5.40 -50.94 20.05
C THR A 17 4.18 -50.41 20.78
N SER A 18 4.20 -49.12 21.14
CA SER A 18 3.02 -48.43 21.64
C SER A 18 1.98 -48.39 20.53
N GLN A 19 1.11 -49.37 20.49
CA GLN A 19 -0.02 -49.37 19.58
C GLN A 19 -0.97 -48.25 20.01
N LEU A 20 -1.02 -47.18 19.18
CA LEU A 20 -1.94 -46.08 19.36
C LEU A 20 -3.39 -46.63 19.39
N SER A 21 -4.13 -46.37 20.45
CA SER A 21 -5.53 -46.71 20.51
C SER A 21 -6.28 -45.90 19.43
N ARG A 22 -7.37 -46.45 18.90
CA ARG A 22 -8.23 -45.73 17.93
C ARG A 22 -8.64 -44.36 18.44
N ARG A 23 -8.87 -44.21 19.72
CA ARG A 23 -9.23 -42.96 20.39
C ARG A 23 -8.05 -41.96 20.39
N ASP A 24 -6.82 -42.43 20.62
CA ASP A 24 -5.63 -41.57 20.65
C ASP A 24 -5.25 -41.14 19.25
N PHE A 25 -5.41 -42.01 18.25
CA PHE A 25 -5.25 -41.68 16.84
C PHE A 25 -6.23 -40.59 16.41
N LEU A 26 -7.52 -40.70 16.76
CA LEU A 26 -8.52 -39.65 16.42
C LEU A 26 -8.23 -38.35 17.13
N LYS A 27 -7.84 -38.36 18.40
CA LYS A 27 -7.45 -37.13 19.13
C LYS A 27 -6.24 -36.48 18.48
N LEU A 28 -5.20 -37.24 18.17
CA LEU A 28 -4.00 -36.72 17.53
C LEU A 28 -4.33 -36.11 16.15
N GLY A 29 -5.16 -36.80 15.35
CA GLY A 29 -5.60 -36.32 14.06
C GLY A 29 -6.37 -35.00 14.14
N VAL A 30 -7.36 -34.91 15.06
CA VAL A 30 -8.14 -33.69 15.25
C VAL A 30 -7.26 -32.54 15.76
N THR A 31 -6.35 -32.78 16.72
CA THR A 31 -5.46 -31.72 17.23
C THR A 31 -4.48 -31.24 16.17
N ALA A 32 -3.93 -32.14 15.37
CA ALA A 32 -3.01 -31.78 14.28
C ALA A 32 -3.73 -30.95 13.19
N LEU A 33 -4.91 -31.38 12.75
CA LEU A 33 -5.71 -30.65 11.77
C LEU A 33 -6.16 -29.27 12.29
N SER A 34 -6.57 -29.20 13.58
CA SER A 34 -6.94 -27.92 14.20
C SER A 34 -5.76 -26.96 14.29
N ALA A 35 -4.58 -27.45 14.65
CA ALA A 35 -3.36 -26.63 14.71
C ALA A 35 -2.98 -26.09 13.31
N LEU A 36 -3.08 -26.94 12.28
CA LEU A 36 -2.83 -26.54 10.89
C LEU A 36 -3.82 -25.47 10.43
N ALA A 37 -5.12 -25.67 10.70
CA ALA A 37 -6.15 -24.69 10.34
C ALA A 37 -5.94 -23.33 11.04
N VAL A 38 -5.56 -23.32 12.31
CA VAL A 38 -5.23 -22.09 13.04
C VAL A 38 -4.00 -21.39 12.42
N LEU A 39 -2.97 -22.15 12.05
CA LEU A 39 -1.76 -21.61 11.42
C LEU A 39 -2.08 -20.98 10.06
N GLU A 40 -2.87 -21.67 9.22
CA GLU A 40 -3.24 -21.16 7.89
C GLU A 40 -4.14 -19.94 7.97
N ILE A 41 -5.21 -20.00 8.79
CA ILE A 41 -6.14 -18.88 8.96
C ILE A 41 -5.42 -17.68 9.59
N GLY A 42 -4.61 -17.91 10.63
CA GLY A 42 -3.82 -16.88 11.29
C GLY A 42 -2.80 -16.26 10.37
N GLY A 43 -2.05 -17.06 9.62
CA GLY A 43 -1.07 -16.61 8.63
C GLY A 43 -1.72 -15.81 7.50
N ALA A 44 -2.81 -16.30 6.93
CA ALA A 44 -3.57 -15.60 5.90
C ALA A 44 -4.15 -14.27 6.41
N SER A 45 -4.70 -14.25 7.63
CA SER A 45 -5.22 -13.03 8.25
C SER A 45 -4.13 -11.97 8.47
N LEU A 46 -2.97 -12.36 8.98
CA LEU A 46 -1.82 -11.46 9.16
C LEU A 46 -1.30 -10.93 7.83
N MET A 47 -1.27 -11.75 6.78
CA MET A 47 -0.87 -11.36 5.44
C MET A 47 -1.88 -10.40 4.81
N PHE A 48 -3.17 -10.59 5.05
CA PHE A 48 -4.25 -9.71 4.57
C PHE A 48 -4.27 -8.36 5.29
N MET A 49 -3.86 -8.31 6.57
CA MET A 49 -3.80 -7.07 7.35
C MET A 49 -2.62 -6.17 6.98
N LYS A 50 -1.62 -6.67 6.23
CA LYS A 50 -0.51 -5.83 5.74
C LYS A 50 -0.99 -5.02 4.54
N PRO A 51 -0.99 -3.66 4.62
CA PRO A 51 -1.29 -2.82 3.47
C PRO A 51 -0.23 -3.10 2.39
N ARG A 52 -0.68 -3.51 1.22
CA ARG A 52 0.17 -3.65 0.03
C ARG A 52 -0.03 -2.40 -0.80
N GLY A 53 0.95 -1.50 -0.79
CA GLY A 53 1.07 -0.50 -1.85
C GLY A 53 1.51 -1.23 -3.12
N LEU A 54 0.64 -1.34 -4.11
CA LEU A 54 1.04 -1.80 -5.43
C LEU A 54 1.84 -0.66 -6.07
N GLU A 55 2.96 -0.97 -6.71
CA GLU A 55 3.71 0.02 -7.48
C GLU A 55 2.77 0.60 -8.55
N GLY A 56 2.69 1.94 -8.63
CA GLY A 56 1.81 2.63 -9.55
C GLY A 56 0.39 2.96 -9.03
N GLU A 57 -0.01 2.43 -7.86
CA GLU A 57 -1.29 2.76 -7.23
C GLU A 57 -1.15 3.75 -6.05
N PHE A 58 -2.29 4.30 -5.62
CA PHE A 58 -2.34 5.18 -4.46
C PHE A 58 -1.80 4.50 -3.19
N GLY A 59 -0.89 5.20 -2.49
CA GLY A 59 -0.22 4.69 -1.29
C GLY A 59 1.19 4.14 -1.53
N GLY A 60 1.75 4.36 -2.74
CA GLY A 60 3.12 3.99 -3.12
C GLY A 60 3.78 5.04 -4.01
N LYS A 61 4.96 4.70 -4.55
CA LYS A 61 5.63 5.49 -5.59
C LYS A 61 4.97 5.18 -6.94
N VAL A 62 4.57 6.22 -7.64
CA VAL A 62 3.99 6.17 -9.00
C VAL A 62 5.02 6.73 -9.97
N ASP A 63 5.36 5.97 -11.01
CA ASP A 63 6.11 6.46 -12.17
C ASP A 63 5.12 7.18 -13.11
N ALA A 64 5.23 8.50 -13.19
CA ALA A 64 4.39 9.30 -14.05
C ALA A 64 4.91 9.37 -15.51
N GLY A 65 6.14 8.94 -15.75
CA GLY A 65 6.75 8.93 -17.08
C GLY A 65 7.93 9.91 -17.23
N ALA A 66 8.46 10.00 -18.45
CA ALA A 66 9.63 10.81 -18.74
C ALA A 66 9.34 12.32 -18.59
N VAL A 67 10.31 13.08 -18.07
CA VAL A 67 10.22 14.55 -17.91
C VAL A 67 9.83 15.24 -19.23
N ASP A 68 10.41 14.78 -20.34
CA ASP A 68 10.19 15.39 -21.68
C ASP A 68 8.80 15.09 -22.26
N SER A 69 8.04 14.15 -21.68
CA SER A 69 6.68 13.85 -22.12
C SER A 69 5.65 14.89 -21.66
N PHE A 70 6.03 15.78 -20.73
CA PHE A 70 5.15 16.81 -20.18
C PHE A 70 5.44 18.18 -20.78
N THR A 71 4.47 18.78 -21.44
CA THR A 71 4.58 20.14 -21.96
C THR A 71 4.50 21.16 -20.82
N PRO A 72 5.34 22.22 -20.78
CA PRO A 72 5.18 23.29 -19.80
C PRO A 72 3.75 23.86 -19.76
N GLY A 73 3.18 24.01 -18.58
CA GLY A 73 1.80 24.46 -18.36
C GLY A 73 0.76 23.34 -18.46
N SER A 74 1.15 22.09 -18.74
CA SER A 74 0.19 20.97 -18.80
C SER A 74 -0.25 20.48 -17.44
N VAL A 75 -1.51 20.00 -17.37
CA VAL A 75 -2.08 19.30 -16.23
C VAL A 75 -2.53 17.91 -16.70
N VAL A 76 -1.96 16.86 -16.12
CA VAL A 76 -2.22 15.46 -16.49
C VAL A 76 -2.80 14.72 -15.28
N GLN A 77 -3.92 14.05 -15.47
CA GLN A 77 -4.55 13.27 -14.41
C GLN A 77 -3.97 11.86 -14.33
N PHE A 78 -3.71 11.40 -13.12
CA PHE A 78 -3.32 10.03 -12.77
C PHE A 78 -4.37 9.41 -11.83
N PRO A 79 -5.42 8.78 -12.39
CA PRO A 79 -6.55 8.28 -11.59
C PRO A 79 -6.15 7.24 -10.55
N ASP A 80 -5.28 6.31 -10.92
CA ASP A 80 -4.82 5.22 -10.03
C ASP A 80 -4.00 5.76 -8.85
N GLY A 81 -3.19 6.80 -9.09
CA GLY A 81 -2.43 7.52 -8.07
C GLY A 81 -3.23 8.60 -7.36
N ARG A 82 -4.45 8.91 -7.81
CA ARG A 82 -5.35 9.94 -7.28
C ARG A 82 -4.74 11.33 -7.21
N PHE A 83 -3.99 11.73 -8.24
CA PHE A 83 -3.38 13.06 -8.32
C PHE A 83 -3.46 13.63 -9.73
N PHE A 84 -3.24 14.94 -9.81
CA PHE A 84 -2.92 15.64 -11.04
C PHE A 84 -1.45 16.06 -10.99
N LEU A 85 -0.72 15.79 -12.06
CA LEU A 85 0.64 16.26 -12.23
C LEU A 85 0.62 17.52 -13.09
N ILE A 86 1.17 18.59 -12.57
CA ILE A 86 1.28 19.89 -13.21
C ILE A 86 2.72 20.12 -13.58
N ARG A 87 2.99 20.45 -14.85
CA ARG A 87 4.29 20.89 -15.33
C ARG A 87 4.31 22.41 -15.31
N SER A 88 5.03 23.03 -14.39
CA SER A 88 5.14 24.48 -14.32
C SER A 88 5.93 25.05 -15.51
N HIS A 89 5.69 26.32 -15.86
CA HIS A 89 6.41 26.99 -16.94
C HIS A 89 7.90 27.21 -16.65
N ASP A 90 8.29 27.27 -15.38
CA ASP A 90 9.68 27.35 -14.89
C ASP A 90 10.43 26.02 -14.95
N GLY A 91 9.74 24.94 -15.33
CA GLY A 91 10.31 23.60 -15.45
C GLY A 91 10.10 22.69 -14.24
N GLY A 92 9.48 23.17 -13.14
CA GLY A 92 9.14 22.38 -11.98
C GLY A 92 7.94 21.44 -12.19
N PHE A 93 7.74 20.52 -11.27
CA PHE A 93 6.56 19.65 -11.21
C PHE A 93 5.85 19.81 -9.87
N LEU A 94 4.52 19.77 -9.92
CA LEU A 94 3.66 19.77 -8.75
C LEU A 94 2.64 18.63 -8.86
N ALA A 95 2.60 17.74 -7.89
CA ALA A 95 1.58 16.68 -7.82
C ALA A 95 0.51 17.08 -6.81
N VAL A 96 -0.69 17.42 -7.29
CA VAL A 96 -1.82 17.87 -6.49
C VAL A 96 -2.76 16.69 -6.24
N TYR A 97 -3.10 16.46 -4.97
CA TYR A 97 -4.02 15.39 -4.61
C TYR A 97 -5.43 15.67 -5.12
N GLN A 98 -6.04 14.70 -5.78
CA GLN A 98 -7.39 14.77 -6.34
C GLN A 98 -8.49 14.74 -5.25
N ARG A 99 -8.25 15.35 -4.12
CA ARG A 99 -9.16 15.34 -2.97
C ARG A 99 -9.40 16.74 -2.44
N CYS A 100 -10.66 17.20 -2.52
CA CYS A 100 -11.09 18.48 -1.99
C CYS A 100 -10.86 18.57 -0.47
N THR A 101 -10.27 19.65 -0.02
CA THR A 101 -9.96 19.90 1.39
C THR A 101 -11.18 20.29 2.23
N HIS A 102 -12.36 20.49 1.61
CA HIS A 102 -13.61 20.70 2.34
C HIS A 102 -14.08 19.39 3.02
N LEU A 103 -14.57 18.42 2.23
CA LEU A 103 -15.13 17.15 2.72
C LEU A 103 -14.64 15.92 1.95
N GLY A 104 -13.54 16.04 1.22
CA GLY A 104 -12.87 14.90 0.59
C GLY A 104 -13.45 14.42 -0.72
N CYS A 105 -14.33 15.19 -1.38
CA CYS A 105 -14.82 14.87 -2.73
C CYS A 105 -13.67 14.91 -3.75
N SER A 106 -13.78 14.11 -4.82
CA SER A 106 -12.85 14.19 -5.95
C SER A 106 -13.03 15.52 -6.69
N VAL A 107 -11.91 16.21 -6.95
CA VAL A 107 -11.89 17.40 -7.82
C VAL A 107 -11.63 16.99 -9.27
N THR A 108 -12.10 17.81 -10.20
CA THR A 108 -11.87 17.68 -11.65
C THR A 108 -11.07 18.88 -12.15
N TRP A 109 -10.26 18.67 -13.21
CA TRP A 109 -9.58 19.76 -13.89
C TRP A 109 -10.48 20.28 -15.02
N GLU A 110 -10.79 21.56 -15.00
CA GLU A 110 -11.54 22.29 -16.04
C GLU A 110 -10.53 23.10 -16.88
N ALA A 111 -10.10 22.50 -18.00
CA ALA A 111 -9.04 23.08 -18.82
C ALA A 111 -9.43 24.43 -19.44
N ASP A 112 -10.70 24.62 -19.80
CA ASP A 112 -11.21 25.86 -20.40
C ASP A 112 -11.22 27.02 -19.40
N GLU A 113 -11.33 26.72 -18.10
CA GLU A 113 -11.35 27.68 -17.01
C GLU A 113 -10.01 27.75 -16.28
N GLY A 114 -9.08 26.82 -16.54
CA GLY A 114 -7.75 26.77 -15.95
C GLY A 114 -7.75 26.53 -14.44
N ARG A 115 -8.76 25.81 -13.92
CA ARG A 115 -8.96 25.57 -12.48
C ARG A 115 -9.31 24.13 -12.13
N PHE A 116 -9.12 23.77 -10.89
CA PHE A 116 -9.74 22.59 -10.30
C PHE A 116 -11.10 22.94 -9.71
N PHE A 117 -12.09 22.08 -9.97
CA PHE A 117 -13.45 22.25 -9.50
C PHE A 117 -13.93 21.07 -8.67
N CYS A 118 -14.61 21.33 -7.56
CA CYS A 118 -15.23 20.34 -6.71
C CYS A 118 -16.75 20.36 -6.91
N PRO A 119 -17.34 19.31 -7.52
CA PRO A 119 -18.77 19.31 -7.86
C PRO A 119 -19.71 19.21 -6.64
N CYS A 120 -19.17 18.83 -5.46
CA CYS A 120 -20.01 18.63 -4.28
C CYS A 120 -20.57 19.93 -3.70
N HIS A 121 -19.73 20.97 -3.56
CA HIS A 121 -20.12 22.24 -2.95
C HIS A 121 -19.48 23.44 -3.68
N ALA A 122 -19.09 23.26 -4.94
CA ALA A 122 -18.56 24.30 -5.82
C ALA A 122 -17.29 25.01 -5.34
N SER A 123 -16.46 24.36 -4.49
CA SER A 123 -15.13 24.90 -4.23
C SER A 123 -14.30 24.87 -5.51
N SER A 124 -13.58 25.96 -5.82
CA SER A 124 -12.61 26.00 -6.92
C SER A 124 -11.22 26.34 -6.42
N PHE A 125 -10.23 25.89 -7.21
CA PHE A 125 -8.83 26.08 -6.90
C PHE A 125 -8.08 26.44 -8.19
N ASP A 126 -7.09 27.30 -8.10
CA ASP A 126 -6.22 27.64 -9.22
C ASP A 126 -5.38 26.44 -9.70
N ILE A 127 -4.58 26.64 -10.76
CA ILE A 127 -3.69 25.60 -11.30
C ILE A 127 -2.70 25.06 -10.25
N HIS A 128 -2.34 25.86 -9.25
CA HIS A 128 -1.47 25.46 -8.15
C HIS A 128 -2.23 24.81 -6.97
N GLY A 129 -3.55 24.70 -7.08
CA GLY A 129 -4.43 24.15 -6.05
C GLY A 129 -4.72 25.09 -4.89
N ASN A 130 -4.45 26.39 -4.99
CA ASN A 130 -4.89 27.38 -3.99
C ASN A 130 -6.39 27.64 -4.13
N VAL A 131 -7.06 27.92 -3.00
CA VAL A 131 -8.50 28.20 -3.00
C VAL A 131 -8.80 29.50 -3.72
N GLU A 132 -9.66 29.44 -4.73
CA GLU A 132 -10.27 30.61 -5.37
C GLU A 132 -11.69 30.85 -4.86
N ASN A 133 -12.45 29.75 -4.67
CA ASN A 133 -13.82 29.83 -4.16
C ASN A 133 -14.05 28.85 -3.01
N PRO A 134 -14.57 29.32 -1.86
CA PRO A 134 -14.94 28.46 -0.74
C PRO A 134 -16.09 27.50 -1.11
N PRO A 135 -16.42 26.48 -0.28
CA PRO A 135 -16.13 26.38 1.17
C PRO A 135 -14.84 25.63 1.56
N ALA A 136 -13.98 25.23 0.62
CA ALA A 136 -12.70 24.61 0.99
C ALA A 136 -11.87 25.56 1.86
N PRO A 137 -11.37 25.12 3.04
CA PRO A 137 -10.71 26.00 4.00
C PRO A 137 -9.25 26.28 3.69
N ARG A 138 -8.61 25.50 2.81
CA ARG A 138 -7.18 25.58 2.48
C ARG A 138 -6.90 24.97 1.12
N ALA A 139 -5.68 25.18 0.62
CA ALA A 139 -5.23 24.61 -0.66
C ALA A 139 -5.34 23.08 -0.71
N LEU A 140 -5.37 22.51 -1.91
CA LEU A 140 -5.29 21.08 -2.14
C LEU A 140 -3.97 20.54 -1.61
N ASP A 141 -4.02 19.36 -0.99
CA ASP A 141 -2.83 18.63 -0.55
C ASP A 141 -1.96 18.22 -1.75
N THR A 142 -0.69 17.96 -1.51
CA THR A 142 0.27 17.57 -2.56
C THR A 142 0.98 16.28 -2.19
N PHE A 143 1.71 15.75 -3.17
CA PHE A 143 2.64 14.63 -2.99
C PHE A 143 4.05 15.08 -3.36
N PRO A 144 5.10 14.55 -2.69
CA PRO A 144 6.47 14.75 -3.09
C PRO A 144 6.71 14.24 -4.51
N VAL A 145 7.37 15.07 -5.32
CA VAL A 145 7.80 14.72 -6.67
C VAL A 145 9.32 14.66 -6.70
N THR A 146 9.88 13.60 -7.27
CA THR A 146 11.32 13.43 -7.50
C THR A 146 11.58 13.07 -8.95
N ILE A 147 12.75 13.43 -9.47
CA ILE A 147 13.19 13.03 -10.81
C ILE A 147 14.29 11.98 -10.62
N GLU A 148 14.02 10.76 -11.04
CA GLU A 148 14.93 9.62 -10.92
C GLU A 148 15.24 9.09 -12.34
N GLY A 149 16.49 9.23 -12.81
CA GLY A 149 16.88 8.75 -14.13
C GLY A 149 16.11 9.38 -15.31
N GLY A 150 15.61 10.61 -15.16
CA GLY A 150 14.81 11.29 -16.20
C GLY A 150 13.31 10.94 -16.16
N GLN A 151 12.87 10.12 -15.19
CA GLN A 151 11.48 9.80 -14.92
C GLN A 151 10.95 10.64 -13.76
N VAL A 152 9.69 11.05 -13.86
CA VAL A 152 8.97 11.79 -12.80
C VAL A 152 8.32 10.79 -11.85
N MET A 153 8.80 10.72 -10.62
CA MET A 153 8.28 9.84 -9.58
C MET A 153 7.47 10.64 -8.57
N VAL A 154 6.28 10.16 -8.24
CA VAL A 154 5.36 10.77 -7.26
C VAL A 154 5.15 9.82 -6.09
N ASP A 155 5.45 10.25 -4.85
CA ASP A 155 5.27 9.43 -3.64
C ASP A 155 3.88 9.69 -3.02
N THR A 156 2.88 8.94 -3.47
CA THR A 156 1.49 9.07 -3.01
C THR A 156 1.25 8.50 -1.60
N ALA A 157 2.26 7.85 -0.99
CA ALA A 157 2.20 7.44 0.41
C ALA A 157 2.38 8.62 1.38
N LYS A 158 2.91 9.75 0.90
CA LYS A 158 3.23 10.93 1.71
C LYS A 158 2.37 12.13 1.33
N ILE A 159 1.19 12.23 1.91
CA ILE A 159 0.32 13.39 1.72
C ILE A 159 0.92 14.60 2.47
N GLN A 160 1.17 15.69 1.74
CA GLN A 160 1.66 16.95 2.27
C GLN A 160 0.51 17.97 2.33
N SER A 161 0.12 18.30 3.56
CA SER A 161 -0.87 19.35 3.80
C SER A 161 -0.22 20.72 3.71
N ARG A 162 -0.91 21.67 3.09
CA ARG A 162 -0.44 23.04 2.92
C ARG A 162 -1.59 24.05 2.99
N ASP A 163 -1.29 25.29 3.34
CA ASP A 163 -2.26 26.39 3.35
C ASP A 163 -2.35 27.07 1.97
N SER A 164 -1.21 27.25 1.29
CA SER A 164 -1.10 27.82 -0.06
C SER A 164 0.11 27.25 -0.80
N PHE A 165 0.20 27.53 -2.09
CA PHE A 165 1.38 27.22 -2.89
C PHE A 165 2.53 28.19 -2.53
N SER A 166 3.73 27.61 -2.36
CA SER A 166 5.01 28.34 -2.28
C SER A 166 5.93 27.82 -3.36
N ALA A 167 6.53 28.72 -4.16
CA ALA A 167 7.42 28.37 -5.24
C ALA A 167 8.77 27.79 -4.78
N GLU A 168 9.03 27.77 -3.48
CA GLU A 168 10.29 27.32 -2.87
C GLU A 168 10.25 25.88 -2.37
N GLN A 169 9.43 25.01 -2.95
CA GLN A 169 9.41 23.58 -2.57
C GLN A 169 9.96 22.69 -3.68
#